data_75c4c85d2bd0701206c97fd03ee02965
#
_entry.id   75c4c85d2bd0701206c97fd03ee02965
#
_cell.length_a   1.000
_cell.length_b   1.000
_cell.length_c   1.000
_cell.angle_alpha   90.00
_cell.angle_beta   90.00
_cell.angle_gamma   90.00
#
_symmetry.space_group_name_H-M   'P 1'
#
loop_
_entity.id
_entity.type
_entity.pdbx_description
1 polymer ?
#
loop_
_entity_poly.entity_id
_entity_poly.type
_entity_poly.pdbx_seq_one_letter_code
_entity_poly.pdbx_strand_id
1 'polypeptide(L)'
;MVDLKSVQKPLKERYRADPESSRITLTARGGQEGTPIACSVDIGRAVYEAQAHTGVGGAGTAACSGDLLLGALAACAQITCQMVATAMGIPTDRIAVEVTGDLDLRGTLGISREVPVGFETIKLHFDIAAPAATPEQLAALREKTEQYCVVMQTLLRPPEIKTEWAKGN
;
A
#
# COMPACT_ATOMS: atom_id res chain seq x y z
N MET A 1 22.91 18.51 8.94
CA MET A 1 22.78 17.40 7.98
C MET A 1 22.77 16.12 8.80
N VAL A 2 21.73 15.28 8.65
CA VAL A 2 21.66 14.00 9.38
C VAL A 2 22.69 13.05 8.78
N ASP A 3 23.59 12.49 9.58
CA ASP A 3 24.48 11.43 9.12
C ASP A 3 23.71 10.11 9.02
N LEU A 4 23.31 9.74 7.79
CA LEU A 4 22.56 8.51 7.50
C LEU A 4 23.27 7.27 8.04
N LYS A 5 24.61 7.23 7.99
CA LYS A 5 25.39 6.08 8.46
C LYS A 5 25.27 5.91 9.98
N SER A 6 25.33 7.01 10.74
CA SER A 6 25.17 6.96 12.20
C SER A 6 23.77 6.54 12.62
N VAL A 7 22.72 6.95 11.88
CA VAL A 7 21.32 6.57 12.14
C VAL A 7 21.06 5.09 11.80
N GLN A 8 21.57 4.61 10.66
CA GLN A 8 21.30 3.25 10.19
C GLN A 8 22.16 2.16 10.87
N LYS A 9 23.36 2.51 11.37
CA LYS A 9 24.26 1.52 11.97
C LYS A 9 23.60 0.75 13.13
N PRO A 10 23.01 1.39 14.16
CA PRO A 10 22.36 0.67 15.25
C PRO A 10 21.15 -0.16 14.79
N LEU A 11 20.41 0.29 13.78
CA LEU A 11 19.30 -0.47 13.20
C LEU A 11 19.81 -1.77 12.54
N LYS A 12 20.86 -1.67 11.74
CA LYS A 12 21.47 -2.84 11.07
C LYS A 12 22.02 -3.84 12.10
N GLU A 13 22.65 -3.38 13.18
CA GLU A 13 23.15 -4.22 14.26
C GLU A 13 21.98 -4.94 14.96
N ARG A 14 20.92 -4.22 15.31
CA ARG A 14 19.72 -4.80 15.92
C ARG A 14 19.07 -5.86 15.01
N TYR A 15 18.87 -5.58 13.72
CA TYR A 15 18.22 -6.50 12.79
C TYR A 15 19.06 -7.75 12.48
N ARG A 16 20.39 -7.67 12.64
CA ARG A 16 21.27 -8.86 12.58
C ARG A 16 21.14 -9.71 13.84
N ALA A 17 21.07 -9.06 15.02
CA ALA A 17 20.95 -9.76 16.30
C ALA A 17 19.56 -10.37 16.50
N ASP A 18 18.51 -9.66 16.08
CA ASP A 18 17.11 -10.08 16.18
C ASP A 18 16.39 -9.80 14.84
N PRO A 19 16.33 -10.80 13.94
CA PRO A 19 15.66 -10.66 12.64
C PRO A 19 14.17 -10.31 12.72
N GLU A 20 13.46 -10.75 13.74
CA GLU A 20 12.04 -10.43 13.90
C GLU A 20 11.82 -8.92 14.13
N SER A 21 12.79 -8.24 14.75
CA SER A 21 12.73 -6.78 14.93
C SER A 21 12.79 -5.96 13.63
N SER A 22 13.14 -6.60 12.50
CA SER A 22 13.17 -5.95 11.17
C SER A 22 11.84 -5.98 10.43
N ARG A 23 10.85 -6.75 10.91
CA ARG A 23 9.54 -6.85 10.27
C ARG A 23 8.66 -5.65 10.60
N ILE A 24 8.04 -5.10 9.58
CA ILE A 24 7.10 -3.99 9.71
C ILE A 24 5.84 -4.27 8.91
N THR A 25 4.71 -3.71 9.36
CA THR A 25 3.46 -3.67 8.60
C THR A 25 3.11 -2.23 8.28
N LEU A 26 2.82 -1.96 7.01
CA LEU A 26 2.32 -0.68 6.54
C LEU A 26 0.83 -0.80 6.22
N THR A 27 0.08 0.27 6.48
CA THR A 27 -1.37 0.28 6.27
C THR A 27 -1.80 1.56 5.56
N ALA A 28 -2.71 1.40 4.61
CA ALA A 28 -3.45 2.50 4.00
C ALA A 28 -4.94 2.17 3.96
N ARG A 29 -5.79 3.18 4.08
CA ARG A 29 -7.25 3.04 4.07
C ARG A 29 -7.87 3.97 3.05
N GLY A 30 -8.78 3.43 2.22
CA GLY A 30 -9.66 4.22 1.38
C GLY A 30 -11.03 4.38 2.05
N GLY A 31 -11.62 5.55 1.93
CA GLY A 31 -12.99 5.85 2.36
C GLY A 31 -13.81 6.45 1.23
N GLN A 32 -15.10 6.11 1.14
CA GLN A 32 -15.98 6.67 0.13
C GLN A 32 -16.23 8.16 0.39
N GLU A 33 -16.07 8.98 -0.64
CA GLU A 33 -16.48 10.39 -0.66
C GLU A 33 -17.88 10.55 -1.30
N GLY A 34 -18.36 11.80 -1.41
CA GLY A 34 -19.71 12.10 -1.89
C GLY A 34 -20.02 11.70 -3.35
N THR A 35 -19.06 11.16 -4.09
CA THR A 35 -19.22 10.68 -5.47
C THR A 35 -18.61 9.30 -5.64
N PRO A 36 -19.11 8.47 -6.61
CA PRO A 36 -18.57 7.12 -6.84
C PRO A 36 -17.16 7.10 -7.46
N ILE A 37 -16.61 8.25 -7.84
CA ILE A 37 -15.30 8.37 -8.49
C ILE A 37 -14.26 9.08 -7.61
N ALA A 38 -14.57 9.36 -6.32
CA ALA A 38 -13.66 9.99 -5.37
C ALA A 38 -13.54 9.15 -4.10
N CYS A 39 -12.37 9.22 -3.48
CA CYS A 39 -12.12 8.62 -2.18
C CYS A 39 -11.10 9.46 -1.38
N SER A 40 -11.16 9.35 -0.08
CA SER A 40 -10.05 9.70 0.81
C SER A 40 -9.10 8.53 0.92
N VAL A 41 -7.81 8.82 1.08
CA VAL A 41 -6.80 7.77 1.33
C VAL A 41 -6.00 8.19 2.55
N ASP A 42 -6.14 7.43 3.61
CA ASP A 42 -5.33 7.54 4.80
C ASP A 42 -4.08 6.66 4.63
N ILE A 43 -2.95 7.30 4.42
CA ILE A 43 -1.63 6.67 4.34
C ILE A 43 -0.75 7.09 5.53
N GLY A 44 -1.40 7.42 6.66
CA GLY A 44 -0.78 7.87 7.89
C GLY A 44 -0.72 9.40 8.00
N ARG A 45 -0.28 10.12 6.97
CA ARG A 45 -0.34 11.59 6.93
C ARG A 45 -0.56 12.06 5.51
N ALA A 46 -1.62 12.84 5.33
CA ALA A 46 -2.14 13.24 4.01
C ALA A 46 -1.28 14.29 3.28
N VAL A 47 -0.06 14.52 3.67
CA VAL A 47 0.81 15.47 2.97
C VAL A 47 1.84 14.67 2.19
N TYR A 48 1.93 14.97 0.95
CA TYR A 48 2.75 14.36 -0.10
C TYR A 48 4.27 14.44 0.13
N GLU A 49 4.73 14.67 1.35
CA GLU A 49 6.12 14.62 1.72
C GLU A 49 6.48 13.17 2.09
N ALA A 50 7.25 12.49 1.22
CA ALA A 50 7.70 11.15 1.46
C ALA A 50 9.01 11.14 2.25
N GLN A 51 9.11 10.22 3.22
CA GLN A 51 10.31 10.00 4.02
C GLN A 51 10.70 8.53 4.02
N ALA A 52 11.94 8.27 4.41
CA ALA A 52 12.33 6.92 4.78
C ALA A 52 11.51 6.45 6.00
N HIS A 53 11.14 5.17 6.04
CA HIS A 53 10.46 4.59 7.20
C HIS A 53 11.37 4.66 8.45
N THR A 54 10.77 4.78 9.63
CA THR A 54 11.53 4.84 10.91
C THR A 54 12.44 3.63 11.11
N GLY A 55 12.03 2.47 10.64
CA GLY A 55 12.82 1.24 10.67
C GLY A 55 14.11 1.28 9.85
N VAL A 56 14.28 2.25 8.95
CA VAL A 56 15.52 2.49 8.19
C VAL A 56 16.13 3.85 8.50
N GLY A 57 15.72 4.49 9.60
CA GLY A 57 16.29 5.73 10.09
C GLY A 57 15.55 7.01 9.72
N GLY A 58 14.35 6.92 9.19
CA GLY A 58 13.49 8.07 8.95
C GLY A 58 12.95 8.68 10.25
N ALA A 59 12.55 9.94 10.19
CA ALA A 59 12.01 10.66 11.35
C ALA A 59 10.56 10.28 11.72
N GLY A 60 9.83 9.62 10.82
CA GLY A 60 8.43 9.23 11.03
C GLY A 60 7.43 10.39 11.04
N THR A 61 7.79 11.51 10.43
CA THR A 61 6.94 12.71 10.37
C THR A 61 6.14 12.82 9.06
N ALA A 62 6.40 11.95 8.09
CA ALA A 62 5.66 11.82 6.85
C ALA A 62 5.59 10.35 6.38
N ALA A 63 4.73 10.08 5.41
CA ALA A 63 4.58 8.76 4.82
C ALA A 63 5.87 8.28 4.15
N CYS A 64 6.16 6.98 4.25
CA CYS A 64 7.23 6.39 3.47
C CYS A 64 6.74 5.95 2.07
N SER A 65 7.67 5.60 1.19
CA SER A 65 7.31 5.13 -0.15
C SER A 65 6.44 3.87 -0.15
N GLY A 66 6.58 3.02 0.86
CA GLY A 66 5.71 1.86 1.06
C GLY A 66 4.28 2.28 1.37
N ASP A 67 4.08 3.27 2.26
CA ASP A 67 2.76 3.82 2.55
C ASP A 67 2.11 4.39 1.29
N LEU A 68 2.90 5.11 0.45
CA LEU A 68 2.40 5.67 -0.81
C LEU A 68 1.96 4.57 -1.79
N LEU A 69 2.69 3.47 -1.88
CA LEU A 69 2.30 2.34 -2.72
C LEU A 69 1.00 1.70 -2.23
N LEU A 70 0.89 1.43 -0.93
CA LEU A 70 -0.33 0.88 -0.33
C LEU A 70 -1.50 1.87 -0.45
N GLY A 71 -1.23 3.17 -0.29
CA GLY A 71 -2.20 4.24 -0.50
C GLY A 71 -2.73 4.29 -1.93
N ALA A 72 -1.86 4.16 -2.92
CA ALA A 72 -2.25 4.07 -4.33
C ALA A 72 -3.15 2.86 -4.59
N LEU A 73 -2.82 1.70 -3.99
CA LEU A 73 -3.64 0.49 -4.10
C LEU A 73 -5.00 0.66 -3.40
N ALA A 74 -5.02 1.25 -2.20
CA ALA A 74 -6.25 1.52 -1.46
C ALA A 74 -7.17 2.46 -2.25
N ALA A 75 -6.63 3.57 -2.77
CA ALA A 75 -7.39 4.52 -3.58
C ALA A 75 -7.97 3.87 -4.83
N CYS A 76 -7.16 3.12 -5.57
CA CYS A 76 -7.59 2.45 -6.80
C CYS A 76 -8.67 1.39 -6.50
N ALA A 77 -8.47 0.55 -5.50
CA ALA A 77 -9.43 -0.48 -5.11
C ALA A 77 -10.75 0.12 -4.64
N GLN A 78 -10.69 1.18 -3.83
CA GLN A 78 -11.86 1.93 -3.34
C GLN A 78 -12.68 2.49 -4.50
N ILE A 79 -12.04 3.28 -5.37
CA ILE A 79 -12.72 3.93 -6.51
C ILE A 79 -13.26 2.88 -7.47
N THR A 80 -12.49 1.84 -7.78
CA THR A 80 -12.93 0.76 -8.68
C THR A 80 -14.15 0.06 -8.13
N CYS A 81 -14.17 -0.29 -6.84
CA CYS A 81 -15.31 -0.93 -6.21
C CYS A 81 -16.57 -0.05 -6.28
N GLN A 82 -16.45 1.24 -5.98
CA GLN A 82 -17.55 2.21 -6.07
C GLN A 82 -18.09 2.33 -7.49
N MET A 83 -17.20 2.45 -8.48
CA MET A 83 -17.58 2.54 -9.89
C MET A 83 -18.27 1.29 -10.39
N VAL A 84 -17.75 0.11 -10.03
CA VAL A 84 -18.35 -1.18 -10.41
C VAL A 84 -19.71 -1.36 -9.74
N ALA A 85 -19.85 -1.07 -8.46
CA ALA A 85 -21.14 -1.11 -7.76
C ALA A 85 -22.18 -0.21 -8.45
N THR A 86 -21.79 1.02 -8.79
CA THR A 86 -22.63 1.97 -9.51
C THR A 86 -23.03 1.44 -10.89
N ALA A 87 -22.08 0.93 -11.67
CA ALA A 87 -22.33 0.40 -13.01
C ALA A 87 -23.23 -0.87 -13.00
N MET A 88 -23.18 -1.64 -11.94
CA MET A 88 -24.02 -2.82 -11.73
C MET A 88 -25.37 -2.49 -11.10
N GLY A 89 -25.64 -1.24 -10.75
CA GLY A 89 -26.85 -0.84 -10.05
C GLY A 89 -26.98 -1.45 -8.65
N ILE A 90 -25.87 -1.75 -7.98
CA ILE A 90 -25.86 -2.27 -6.62
C ILE A 90 -25.85 -1.09 -5.64
N PRO A 91 -26.95 -0.87 -4.88
CA PRO A 91 -26.96 0.18 -3.88
C PRO A 91 -26.04 -0.21 -2.71
N THR A 92 -25.14 0.70 -2.36
CA THR A 92 -24.19 0.53 -1.25
C THR A 92 -24.33 1.70 -0.29
N ASP A 93 -24.47 1.40 1.00
CA ASP A 93 -24.48 2.40 2.06
C ASP A 93 -23.05 2.83 2.40
N ARG A 94 -22.10 1.88 2.33
CA ARG A 94 -20.68 2.13 2.61
C ARG A 94 -19.80 1.14 1.88
N ILE A 95 -18.69 1.66 1.37
CA ILE A 95 -17.54 0.87 0.92
C ILE A 95 -16.30 1.46 1.61
N ALA A 96 -15.52 0.62 2.28
CA ALA A 96 -14.24 1.00 2.85
C ALA A 96 -13.19 -0.07 2.51
N VAL A 97 -11.99 0.37 2.19
CA VAL A 97 -10.86 -0.49 1.84
C VAL A 97 -9.71 -0.23 2.79
N GLU A 98 -9.19 -1.29 3.38
CA GLU A 98 -7.94 -1.29 4.13
C GLU A 98 -6.91 -2.14 3.39
N VAL A 99 -5.68 -1.60 3.27
CA VAL A 99 -4.55 -2.30 2.66
C VAL A 99 -3.42 -2.38 3.66
N THR A 100 -2.90 -3.57 3.89
CA THR A 100 -1.72 -3.82 4.71
C THR A 100 -0.64 -4.50 3.90
N GLY A 101 0.62 -4.22 4.23
CA GLY A 101 1.77 -4.85 3.60
C GLY A 101 2.84 -5.19 4.62
N ASP A 102 3.37 -6.39 4.53
CA ASP A 102 4.45 -6.88 5.38
C ASP A 102 5.75 -6.90 4.59
N LEU A 103 6.82 -6.38 5.18
CA LEU A 103 8.16 -6.44 4.59
C LEU A 103 9.22 -6.61 5.67
N ASP A 104 10.34 -7.23 5.29
CA ASP A 104 11.48 -7.44 6.17
C ASP A 104 12.60 -6.44 5.84
N LEU A 105 12.87 -5.54 6.77
CA LEU A 105 13.85 -4.45 6.58
C LEU A 105 15.30 -4.94 6.44
N ARG A 106 15.59 -6.21 6.71
CA ARG A 106 16.91 -6.80 6.43
C ARG A 106 17.23 -6.78 4.94
N GLY A 107 16.22 -7.01 4.08
CA GLY A 107 16.37 -6.87 2.63
C GLY A 107 16.68 -5.42 2.23
N THR A 108 15.85 -4.48 2.67
CA THR A 108 15.99 -3.04 2.37
C THR A 108 17.34 -2.46 2.85
N LEU A 109 17.83 -2.89 4.02
CA LEU A 109 19.10 -2.43 4.58
C LEU A 109 20.33 -3.20 4.06
N GLY A 110 20.13 -4.19 3.16
CA GLY A 110 21.22 -4.98 2.61
C GLY A 110 21.91 -5.87 3.63
N ILE A 111 21.21 -6.28 4.71
CA ILE A 111 21.72 -7.17 5.75
C ILE A 111 21.62 -8.63 5.32
N SER A 112 20.59 -8.98 4.56
CA SER A 112 20.37 -10.31 4.02
C SER A 112 20.08 -10.25 2.52
N ARG A 113 20.65 -11.18 1.75
CA ARG A 113 20.34 -11.37 0.33
C ARG A 113 19.24 -12.42 0.10
N GLU A 114 18.88 -13.16 1.13
CA GLU A 114 17.83 -14.19 1.09
C GLU A 114 16.44 -13.59 1.32
N VAL A 115 16.39 -12.38 1.88
CA VAL A 115 15.16 -11.65 2.16
C VAL A 115 14.87 -10.68 1.00
N PRO A 116 13.64 -10.68 0.44
CA PRO A 116 13.27 -9.73 -0.60
C PRO A 116 13.34 -8.28 -0.09
N VAL A 117 13.68 -7.35 -0.98
CA VAL A 117 13.74 -5.91 -0.64
C VAL A 117 12.34 -5.31 -0.54
N GLY A 118 11.38 -5.82 -1.31
CA GLY A 118 10.00 -5.34 -1.37
C GLY A 118 9.07 -6.05 -0.39
N PHE A 119 7.77 -5.80 -0.54
CA PHE A 119 6.75 -6.47 0.26
C PHE A 119 6.76 -7.99 0.05
N GLU A 120 6.71 -8.74 1.14
CA GLU A 120 6.51 -10.19 1.12
C GLU A 120 5.04 -10.53 0.90
N THR A 121 4.13 -9.74 1.50
CA THR A 121 2.68 -9.89 1.35
C THR A 121 2.00 -8.53 1.31
N ILE A 122 0.91 -8.44 0.53
CA ILE A 122 -0.03 -7.31 0.55
C ILE A 122 -1.42 -7.90 0.69
N LYS A 123 -2.20 -7.39 1.65
CA LYS A 123 -3.57 -7.83 1.91
C LYS A 123 -4.53 -6.65 1.72
N LEU A 124 -5.65 -6.91 1.05
CA LEU A 124 -6.75 -5.97 0.92
C LEU A 124 -7.95 -6.51 1.68
N HIS A 125 -8.56 -5.65 2.48
CA HIS A 125 -9.83 -5.91 3.15
C HIS A 125 -10.87 -4.91 2.65
N PHE A 126 -12.01 -5.43 2.17
CA PHE A 126 -13.14 -4.63 1.75
C PHE A 126 -14.26 -4.79 2.78
N ASP A 127 -14.69 -3.70 3.37
CA ASP A 127 -15.86 -3.62 4.23
C ASP A 127 -16.98 -2.93 3.45
N ILE A 128 -18.02 -3.70 3.08
CA ILE A 128 -19.09 -3.26 2.19
C ILE A 128 -20.43 -3.42 2.90
N ALA A 129 -21.11 -2.31 3.15
CA ALA A 129 -22.50 -2.30 3.59
C ALA A 129 -23.41 -2.12 2.35
N ALA A 130 -24.06 -3.21 1.95
CA ALA A 130 -24.99 -3.26 0.81
C ALA A 130 -26.17 -4.19 1.15
N PRO A 131 -27.07 -3.78 2.09
CA PRO A 131 -28.09 -4.67 2.66
C PRO A 131 -29.11 -5.16 1.64
N ALA A 132 -29.29 -4.47 0.52
CA ALA A 132 -30.19 -4.86 -0.55
C ALA A 132 -29.51 -5.72 -1.65
N ALA A 133 -28.19 -5.94 -1.57
CA ALA A 133 -27.47 -6.72 -2.56
C ALA A 133 -27.61 -8.23 -2.30
N THR A 134 -27.77 -9.01 -3.38
CA THR A 134 -27.73 -10.48 -3.28
C THR A 134 -26.29 -11.00 -3.15
N PRO A 135 -26.09 -12.22 -2.63
CA PRO A 135 -24.77 -12.85 -2.60
C PRO A 135 -24.09 -12.91 -3.98
N GLU A 136 -24.87 -13.16 -5.05
CA GLU A 136 -24.36 -13.22 -6.42
C GLU A 136 -23.89 -11.85 -6.91
N GLN A 137 -24.64 -10.79 -6.58
CA GLN A 137 -24.24 -9.41 -6.86
C GLN A 137 -22.94 -9.04 -6.16
N LEU A 138 -22.78 -9.41 -4.88
CA LEU A 138 -21.55 -9.18 -4.13
C LEU A 138 -20.37 -9.98 -4.69
N ALA A 139 -20.59 -11.23 -5.09
CA ALA A 139 -19.55 -12.04 -5.73
C ALA A 139 -19.09 -11.42 -7.07
N ALA A 140 -20.04 -10.98 -7.90
CA ALA A 140 -19.72 -10.30 -9.16
C ALA A 140 -19.07 -8.94 -8.96
N LEU A 141 -19.47 -8.19 -7.92
CA LEU A 141 -18.82 -6.94 -7.52
C LEU A 141 -17.35 -7.17 -7.16
N ARG A 142 -17.07 -8.19 -6.36
CA ARG A 142 -15.72 -8.58 -5.99
C ARG A 142 -14.88 -8.92 -7.23
N GLU A 143 -15.34 -9.87 -8.04
CA GLU A 143 -14.63 -10.32 -9.25
C GLU A 143 -14.26 -9.16 -10.16
N LYS A 144 -15.23 -8.28 -10.45
CA LYS A 144 -15.00 -7.12 -11.32
C LYS A 144 -14.10 -6.06 -10.67
N THR A 145 -14.20 -5.86 -9.37
CA THR A 145 -13.29 -4.95 -8.66
C THR A 145 -11.85 -5.44 -8.75
N GLU A 146 -11.61 -6.71 -8.50
CA GLU A 146 -10.27 -7.32 -8.61
C GLU A 146 -9.78 -7.27 -10.08
N GLN A 147 -10.65 -7.51 -11.04
CA GLN A 147 -10.33 -7.49 -12.47
C GLN A 147 -9.92 -6.09 -12.98
N TYR A 148 -10.61 -5.05 -12.52
CA TYR A 148 -10.46 -3.69 -13.06
C TYR A 148 -9.63 -2.75 -12.20
N CYS A 149 -9.18 -3.17 -11.02
CA CYS A 149 -8.29 -2.37 -10.19
C CYS A 149 -6.90 -2.27 -10.84
N VAL A 150 -6.60 -1.14 -11.44
CA VAL A 150 -5.36 -0.92 -12.21
C VAL A 150 -4.12 -1.17 -11.35
N VAL A 151 -4.08 -0.64 -10.13
CA VAL A 151 -2.92 -0.82 -9.25
C VAL A 151 -2.77 -2.28 -8.83
N MET A 152 -3.87 -2.97 -8.49
CA MET A 152 -3.83 -4.39 -8.16
C MET A 152 -3.33 -5.22 -9.37
N GLN A 153 -3.87 -4.96 -10.57
CA GLN A 153 -3.45 -5.68 -11.77
C GLN A 153 -1.99 -5.39 -12.13
N THR A 154 -1.51 -4.17 -11.88
CA THR A 154 -0.10 -3.81 -12.06
C THR A 154 0.81 -4.59 -11.10
N LEU A 155 0.39 -4.78 -9.85
CA LEU A 155 1.15 -5.56 -8.86
C LEU A 155 1.13 -7.07 -9.16
N LEU A 156 -0.01 -7.61 -9.61
CA LEU A 156 -0.17 -9.02 -9.97
C LEU A 156 0.57 -9.38 -11.27
N ARG A 157 0.69 -8.43 -12.19
CA ARG A 157 1.38 -8.57 -13.47
C ARG A 157 2.28 -7.37 -13.67
N PRO A 158 3.44 -7.33 -12.97
CA PRO A 158 4.29 -6.15 -12.98
C PRO A 158 4.81 -5.86 -14.39
N PRO A 159 4.74 -4.58 -14.83
CA PRO A 159 5.34 -4.18 -16.08
C PRO A 159 6.87 -4.23 -16.00
N GLU A 160 7.53 -4.27 -17.14
CA GLU A 160 8.97 -4.04 -17.18
C GLU A 160 9.31 -2.65 -16.64
N ILE A 161 10.23 -2.57 -15.69
CA ILE A 161 10.74 -1.31 -15.17
C ILE A 161 12.04 -0.98 -15.90
N LYS A 162 12.05 0.15 -16.62
CA LYS A 162 13.24 0.68 -17.29
C LYS A 162 13.79 1.85 -16.49
N THR A 163 15.10 1.85 -16.28
CA THR A 163 15.79 2.93 -15.57
C THR A 163 16.81 3.59 -16.48
N GLU A 164 16.86 4.92 -16.46
CA GLU A 164 17.86 5.72 -17.15
C GLU A 164 18.60 6.57 -16.11
N TRP A 165 19.92 6.59 -16.22
CA TRP A 165 20.78 7.34 -15.32
C TRP A 165 21.55 8.38 -16.11
N ALA A 166 21.34 9.66 -15.82
CA ALA A 166 22.11 10.75 -16.38
C ALA A 166 23.10 11.31 -15.33
N LYS A 167 24.35 11.53 -15.73
CA LYS A 167 25.30 12.26 -14.89
C LYS A 167 25.03 13.75 -15.11
N GLY A 168 24.57 14.43 -14.04
CA GLY A 168 24.50 15.89 -14.04
C GLY A 168 25.89 16.52 -14.18
N ASN A 169 25.99 17.61 -14.91
CA ASN A 169 27.20 18.41 -15.00
C ASN A 169 27.43 19.22 -13.74
#